data_b1ca64588d4219a4ad7cfbbd309e65d6
#
_entry.id   b1ca64588d4219a4ad7cfbbd309e65d6
#
_cell.length_a   1.000
_cell.length_b   1.000
_cell.length_c   1.000
_cell.angle_alpha   90.00
_cell.angle_beta   90.00
_cell.angle_gamma   90.00
#
_symmetry.space_group_name_H-M   'P 1'
#
loop_
_entity.id
_entity.type
_entity.pdbx_description
1 polymer ?
#
loop_
_entity_poly.entity_id
_entity_poly.type
_entity_poly.pdbx_seq_one_letter_code
_entity_poly.pdbx_strand_id
1 'polypeptide(L)'
;MIVNISQHGSHALIITPPSRPDPGPGVLVADLPAASMDAVIDQADTLLAALQGLRDGRHAVFDVLAWCWQAITEPVLTALGHTRTPPGEIEDWPRVWWCPTGPATVLPLHAAGRHPRTAAEHATMGQATALADTVPGRVVSSYTQTLTALTRARTGPAPGPVRQLAIAVPEAPGYLPGASPLPAVRAELQVLARYLPPPGAATHLLGPAATRQAVLAALPGHSWLHLSCHGIQHPADASLSAFLLHDRPLTLAALRLHDTDLAYLSACQTAAGDLRLLDEALHLAGALQLAGYRHVLATLWNISDAAAPAMVGTTYAHLLHPDPGHPGPAARPQAARAPFALHRAVTRLRQDRPGEPLIWAPYIHLGP
;
A
#
# COMPACT_ATOMS: atom_id res chain seq x y z
N MET A 1 11.45 6.98 -8.81
CA MET A 1 12.61 7.50 -8.06
C MET A 1 13.23 6.37 -7.28
N ILE A 2 14.53 6.20 -7.36
CA ILE A 2 15.28 5.26 -6.52
C ILE A 2 15.85 6.06 -5.36
N VAL A 3 15.44 5.72 -4.14
CA VAL A 3 16.01 6.32 -2.91
C VAL A 3 17.13 5.40 -2.46
N ASN A 4 18.35 5.76 -2.83
CA ASN A 4 19.55 4.96 -2.55
C ASN A 4 20.17 5.42 -1.23
N ILE A 5 20.21 4.51 -0.27
CA ILE A 5 20.85 4.70 1.03
C ILE A 5 22.13 3.88 1.06
N SER A 6 23.25 4.54 1.30
CA SER A 6 24.55 3.87 1.31
C SER A 6 25.50 4.48 2.34
N GLN A 7 26.53 3.73 2.74
CA GLN A 7 27.60 4.20 3.63
C GLN A 7 28.46 5.32 3.02
N HIS A 8 28.44 5.46 1.69
CA HIS A 8 29.23 6.44 0.94
C HIS A 8 28.45 7.72 0.60
N GLY A 9 27.21 7.82 1.01
CA GLY A 9 26.29 8.91 0.74
C GLY A 9 24.95 8.43 0.22
N SER A 10 23.92 9.19 0.52
CA SER A 10 22.54 8.87 0.12
C SER A 10 22.03 9.86 -0.91
N HIS A 11 21.33 9.35 -1.91
CA HIS A 11 20.86 10.14 -3.05
C HIS A 11 19.52 9.60 -3.55
N ALA A 12 18.69 10.47 -4.11
CA ALA A 12 17.55 10.04 -4.91
C ALA A 12 17.88 10.16 -6.40
N LEU A 13 17.80 9.05 -7.12
CA LEU A 13 17.88 9.02 -8.57
C LEU A 13 16.46 9.16 -9.14
N ILE A 14 16.18 10.32 -9.73
CA ILE A 14 14.85 10.69 -10.20
C ILE A 14 14.82 10.52 -11.71
N ILE A 15 14.05 9.55 -12.20
CA ILE A 15 13.84 9.33 -13.62
C ILE A 15 12.59 10.11 -14.02
N THR A 16 12.75 11.10 -14.90
CA THR A 16 11.66 11.92 -15.43
C THR A 16 11.25 11.44 -16.82
N PRO A 17 10.00 11.67 -17.24
CA PRO A 17 9.60 11.46 -18.62
C PRO A 17 10.50 12.26 -19.59
N PRO A 18 10.67 11.81 -20.84
CA PRO A 18 11.34 12.61 -21.87
C PRO A 18 10.70 13.99 -21.99
N SER A 19 11.51 15.04 -21.89
CA SER A 19 11.06 16.43 -22.12
C SER A 19 11.40 16.83 -23.55
N ARG A 20 10.48 17.58 -24.21
CA ARG A 20 10.81 18.23 -25.50
C ARG A 20 11.64 19.49 -25.22
N PRO A 21 12.77 19.72 -25.89
CA PRO A 21 13.27 19.08 -27.11
C PRO A 21 14.22 17.89 -26.88
N ASP A 22 14.55 17.51 -25.63
CA ASP A 22 15.44 16.39 -25.34
C ASP A 22 14.62 15.08 -25.25
N PRO A 23 14.78 14.15 -26.23
CA PRO A 23 13.96 12.94 -26.32
C PRO A 23 14.39 11.82 -25.35
N GLY A 24 15.47 12.00 -24.59
CA GLY A 24 15.95 11.02 -23.61
C GLY A 24 15.24 11.12 -22.26
N PRO A 25 15.16 10.01 -21.48
CA PRO A 25 14.75 10.11 -20.09
C PRO A 25 15.80 10.89 -19.31
N GLY A 26 15.37 12.00 -18.70
CA GLY A 26 16.22 12.75 -17.78
C GLY A 26 16.44 11.97 -16.48
N VAL A 27 17.67 11.97 -16.00
CA VAL A 27 17.99 11.49 -14.65
C VAL A 27 18.47 12.69 -13.83
N LEU A 28 17.69 13.07 -12.82
CA LEU A 28 18.10 14.06 -11.84
C LEU A 28 18.64 13.32 -10.61
N VAL A 29 19.66 13.89 -10.00
CA VAL A 29 20.21 13.39 -8.74
C VAL A 29 19.89 14.43 -7.66
N ALA A 30 19.20 14.03 -6.62
CA ALA A 30 19.00 14.85 -5.42
C ALA A 30 19.82 14.27 -4.28
N ASP A 31 20.71 15.08 -3.71
CA ASP A 31 21.51 14.72 -2.55
C ASP A 31 20.62 14.64 -1.31
N LEU A 32 20.86 13.64 -0.48
CA LEU A 32 20.11 13.40 0.77
C LEU A 32 21.07 13.36 1.97
N PRO A 33 21.75 14.47 2.29
CA PRO A 33 22.82 14.47 3.30
C PRO A 33 22.33 14.14 4.71
N ALA A 34 21.06 14.40 5.01
CA ALA A 34 20.46 14.08 6.30
C ALA A 34 20.00 12.61 6.42
N ALA A 35 19.98 11.87 5.31
CA ALA A 35 19.60 10.46 5.26
C ALA A 35 20.84 9.55 5.20
N SER A 36 21.79 9.71 6.12
CA SER A 36 22.90 8.76 6.25
C SER A 36 22.39 7.36 6.57
N MET A 37 23.20 6.32 6.28
CA MET A 37 22.85 4.93 6.56
C MET A 37 22.44 4.76 8.03
N ASP A 38 23.24 5.29 8.95
CA ASP A 38 22.98 5.17 10.40
C ASP A 38 21.68 5.89 10.79
N ALA A 39 21.46 7.12 10.29
CA ALA A 39 20.23 7.85 10.57
C ALA A 39 18.99 7.14 10.05
N VAL A 40 19.05 6.49 8.88
CA VAL A 40 17.94 5.71 8.33
C VAL A 40 17.68 4.46 9.18
N ILE A 41 18.74 3.77 9.64
CA ILE A 41 18.62 2.61 10.54
C ILE A 41 17.97 3.05 11.86
N ASP A 42 18.41 4.15 12.47
CA ASP A 42 17.83 4.67 13.72
C ASP A 42 16.33 4.99 13.58
N GLN A 43 15.91 5.52 12.44
CA GLN A 43 14.48 5.79 12.19
C GLN A 43 13.70 4.50 11.93
N ALA A 44 14.27 3.54 11.24
CA ALA A 44 13.69 2.23 11.05
C ALA A 44 13.49 1.51 12.40
N ASP A 45 14.50 1.49 13.26
CA ASP A 45 14.44 0.91 14.61
C ASP A 45 13.42 1.64 15.49
N THR A 46 13.33 2.97 15.37
CA THR A 46 12.33 3.78 16.09
C THR A 46 10.92 3.39 15.67
N LEU A 47 10.67 3.26 14.37
CA LEU A 47 9.38 2.83 13.84
C LEU A 47 9.03 1.42 14.34
N LEU A 48 9.99 0.49 14.26
CA LEU A 48 9.82 -0.89 14.72
C LEU A 48 9.45 -0.97 16.20
N ALA A 49 10.19 -0.27 17.05
CA ALA A 49 9.93 -0.21 18.48
C ALA A 49 8.53 0.37 18.78
N ALA A 50 8.10 1.37 18.01
CA ALA A 50 6.76 1.94 18.09
C ALA A 50 5.66 0.93 17.72
N LEU A 51 5.85 0.19 16.63
CA LEU A 51 4.90 -0.83 16.17
C LEU A 51 4.77 -2.02 17.13
N GLN A 52 5.83 -2.32 17.90
CA GLN A 52 5.83 -3.36 18.92
C GLN A 52 5.32 -2.90 20.28
N GLY A 53 4.92 -1.63 20.42
CA GLY A 53 4.45 -1.07 21.68
C GLY A 53 5.56 -0.84 22.72
N LEU A 54 6.85 -0.88 22.30
CA LEU A 54 8.00 -0.62 23.16
C LEU A 54 8.22 0.87 23.43
N ARG A 55 7.54 1.74 22.70
CA ARG A 55 7.51 3.20 22.85
C ARG A 55 6.08 3.72 22.71
N ASP A 56 5.83 5.01 23.04
CA ASP A 56 4.58 5.67 22.64
C ASP A 56 4.48 5.69 21.11
N GLY A 57 3.76 4.70 20.59
CA GLY A 57 3.71 4.39 19.17
C GLY A 57 3.25 5.56 18.30
N ARG A 58 2.29 6.37 18.78
CA ARG A 58 1.78 7.52 18.00
C ARG A 58 2.83 8.60 17.80
N HIS A 59 3.45 9.05 18.91
CA HIS A 59 4.43 10.13 18.84
C HIS A 59 5.65 9.71 18.03
N ALA A 60 6.16 8.50 18.26
CA ALA A 60 7.30 7.99 17.53
C ALA A 60 7.03 7.89 16.01
N VAL A 61 5.83 7.45 15.60
CA VAL A 61 5.48 7.42 14.17
C VAL A 61 5.42 8.83 13.59
N PHE A 62 4.83 9.80 14.27
CA PHE A 62 4.86 11.19 13.79
C PHE A 62 6.28 11.75 13.65
N ASP A 63 7.18 11.42 14.58
CA ASP A 63 8.58 11.86 14.51
C ASP A 63 9.29 11.23 13.31
N VAL A 64 9.07 9.93 13.05
CA VAL A 64 9.58 9.25 11.86
C VAL A 64 9.02 9.86 10.57
N LEU A 65 7.71 10.15 10.50
CA LEU A 65 7.10 10.80 9.33
C LEU A 65 7.67 12.19 9.07
N ALA A 66 7.89 12.98 10.12
CA ALA A 66 8.49 14.31 10.02
C ALA A 66 9.96 14.23 9.59
N TRP A 67 10.70 13.25 10.11
CA TRP A 67 12.08 13.01 9.70
C TRP A 67 12.18 12.57 8.22
N CYS A 68 11.35 11.60 7.80
CA CYS A 68 11.29 11.17 6.40
C CYS A 68 10.99 12.34 5.46
N TRP A 69 10.13 13.26 5.90
CA TRP A 69 9.83 14.47 5.16
C TRP A 69 11.08 15.33 4.96
N GLN A 70 11.74 15.70 6.05
CA GLN A 70 12.88 16.61 6.01
C GLN A 70 14.11 16.02 5.35
N ALA A 71 14.40 14.73 5.62
CA ALA A 71 15.64 14.09 5.20
C ALA A 71 15.55 13.49 3.79
N ILE A 72 14.34 13.11 3.31
CA ILE A 72 14.21 12.36 2.07
C ILE A 72 13.18 13.00 1.13
N THR A 73 11.92 13.12 1.55
CA THR A 73 10.85 13.34 0.58
C THR A 73 10.68 14.79 0.16
N GLU A 74 10.89 15.77 1.03
CA GLU A 74 10.86 17.19 0.70
C GLU A 74 11.97 17.58 -0.29
N PRO A 75 13.26 17.18 -0.08
CA PRO A 75 14.32 17.40 -1.08
C PRO A 75 13.96 16.82 -2.45
N VAL A 76 13.43 15.58 -2.48
CA VAL A 76 13.05 14.91 -3.73
C VAL A 76 11.89 15.63 -4.43
N LEU A 77 10.83 15.98 -3.69
CA LEU A 77 9.68 16.68 -4.26
C LEU A 77 10.04 18.09 -4.72
N THR A 78 10.97 18.76 -4.03
CA THR A 78 11.51 20.07 -4.44
C THR A 78 12.30 19.95 -5.74
N ALA A 79 13.16 18.94 -5.88
CA ALA A 79 13.89 18.69 -7.12
C ALA A 79 12.95 18.40 -8.32
N LEU A 80 11.75 17.83 -8.04
CA LEU A 80 10.70 17.61 -9.04
C LEU A 80 9.81 18.85 -9.29
N GLY A 81 9.97 19.94 -8.53
CA GLY A 81 9.11 21.11 -8.60
C GLY A 81 7.74 20.94 -7.92
N HIS A 82 7.51 19.86 -7.17
CA HIS A 82 6.28 19.61 -6.44
C HIS A 82 6.32 20.24 -5.04
N THR A 83 6.33 21.57 -4.99
CA THR A 83 6.54 22.35 -3.75
C THR A 83 5.25 22.83 -3.08
N ARG A 84 4.09 22.60 -3.70
CA ARG A 84 2.78 23.01 -3.21
C ARG A 84 1.70 21.99 -3.56
N THR A 85 0.57 22.06 -2.88
CA THR A 85 -0.61 21.25 -3.22
C THR A 85 -1.06 21.57 -4.64
N PRO A 86 -1.20 20.57 -5.52
CA PRO A 86 -1.71 20.79 -6.88
C PRO A 86 -3.18 21.24 -6.86
N PRO A 87 -3.58 22.10 -7.79
CA PRO A 87 -4.99 22.43 -7.99
C PRO A 87 -5.71 21.27 -8.71
N GLY A 88 -7.05 21.32 -8.69
CA GLY A 88 -7.88 20.37 -9.46
C GLY A 88 -8.16 19.06 -8.75
N GLU A 89 -8.68 18.10 -9.52
CA GLU A 89 -9.02 16.78 -9.03
C GLU A 89 -7.77 15.92 -8.81
N ILE A 90 -7.87 14.94 -7.90
CA ILE A 90 -6.73 14.11 -7.51
C ILE A 90 -6.18 13.26 -8.67
N GLU A 91 -7.02 12.95 -9.66
CA GLU A 91 -6.66 12.24 -10.88
C GLU A 91 -5.68 13.02 -11.78
N ASP A 92 -5.65 14.33 -11.65
CA ASP A 92 -4.73 15.23 -12.36
C ASP A 92 -3.44 15.53 -11.59
N TRP A 93 -3.35 15.04 -10.36
CA TRP A 93 -2.18 15.29 -9.52
C TRP A 93 -0.96 14.50 -10.02
N PRO A 94 0.26 15.04 -9.81
CA PRO A 94 1.48 14.35 -10.18
C PRO A 94 1.60 13.02 -9.44
N ARG A 95 2.03 11.98 -10.18
CA ARG A 95 2.27 10.65 -9.63
C ARG A 95 3.75 10.41 -9.42
N VAL A 96 4.05 9.77 -8.31
CA VAL A 96 5.42 9.47 -7.91
C VAL A 96 5.54 7.98 -7.54
N TRP A 97 6.58 7.32 -8.04
CA TRP A 97 6.91 5.93 -7.72
C TRP A 97 8.16 5.88 -6.86
N TRP A 98 7.99 5.48 -5.61
CA TRP A 98 9.07 5.27 -4.66
C TRP A 98 9.69 3.88 -4.87
N CYS A 99 11.00 3.82 -5.03
CA CYS A 99 11.81 2.60 -5.05
C CYS A 99 12.91 2.74 -3.98
N PRO A 100 12.57 2.59 -2.70
CA PRO A 100 13.55 2.69 -1.62
C PRO A 100 14.48 1.48 -1.63
N THR A 101 15.71 1.65 -1.14
CA THR A 101 16.71 0.59 -1.02
C THR A 101 17.19 0.47 0.42
N GLY A 102 17.65 -0.73 0.79
CA GLY A 102 18.18 -1.01 2.12
C GLY A 102 17.18 -0.66 3.25
N PRO A 103 17.63 -0.10 4.37
CA PRO A 103 16.75 0.16 5.51
C PRO A 103 15.65 1.20 5.25
N ALA A 104 15.71 1.95 4.14
CA ALA A 104 14.63 2.87 3.77
C ALA A 104 13.36 2.16 3.27
N THR A 105 13.42 0.87 2.95
CA THR A 105 12.29 0.07 2.49
C THR A 105 11.17 -0.06 3.52
N VAL A 106 11.51 0.03 4.81
CA VAL A 106 10.54 -0.03 5.91
C VAL A 106 9.88 1.32 6.21
N LEU A 107 10.47 2.43 5.71
CA LEU A 107 9.99 3.77 6.03
C LEU A 107 8.78 4.16 5.17
N PRO A 108 7.73 4.74 5.78
CA PRO A 108 6.50 5.11 5.09
C PRO A 108 6.65 6.43 4.31
N LEU A 109 7.49 6.45 3.26
CA LEU A 109 7.80 7.66 2.48
C LEU A 109 6.56 8.33 1.90
N HIS A 110 5.55 7.54 1.49
CA HIS A 110 4.28 8.03 0.95
C HIS A 110 3.45 8.83 1.95
N ALA A 111 3.66 8.57 3.26
CA ALA A 111 2.95 9.21 4.36
C ALA A 111 3.79 10.29 5.05
N ALA A 112 5.03 10.52 4.61
CA ALA A 112 5.95 11.49 5.21
C ALA A 112 5.37 12.91 5.22
N GLY A 113 5.63 13.64 6.30
CA GLY A 113 5.14 15.02 6.44
C GLY A 113 5.12 15.55 7.87
N ARG A 114 4.85 16.84 7.99
CA ARG A 114 4.60 17.54 9.26
C ARG A 114 3.11 17.51 9.55
N HIS A 115 2.64 16.43 10.12
CA HIS A 115 1.22 16.22 10.40
C HIS A 115 0.83 16.87 11.74
N PRO A 116 -0.40 17.41 11.86
CA PRO A 116 -0.98 17.74 13.15
C PRO A 116 -1.11 16.48 14.00
N ARG A 117 -0.69 16.57 15.26
CA ARG A 117 -0.60 15.41 16.18
C ARG A 117 -1.90 15.16 16.95
N THR A 118 -2.79 16.16 16.96
CA THR A 118 -4.07 16.10 17.65
C THR A 118 -5.22 16.58 16.76
N ALA A 119 -6.44 16.16 17.10
CA ALA A 119 -7.62 16.66 16.42
C ALA A 119 -7.80 18.17 16.59
N ALA A 120 -7.39 18.74 17.73
CA ALA A 120 -7.44 20.16 17.99
C ALA A 120 -6.47 20.95 17.10
N GLU A 121 -5.23 20.49 16.96
CA GLU A 121 -4.25 21.07 16.02
C GLU A 121 -4.78 20.99 14.57
N HIS A 122 -5.34 19.85 14.16
CA HIS A 122 -5.91 19.69 12.83
C HIS A 122 -7.06 20.67 12.55
N ALA A 123 -7.96 20.83 13.51
CA ALA A 123 -9.06 21.78 13.42
C ALA A 123 -8.58 23.23 13.33
N THR A 124 -7.53 23.59 14.09
CA THR A 124 -6.95 24.93 14.11
C THR A 124 -6.19 25.26 12.81
N MET A 125 -5.43 24.32 12.27
CA MET A 125 -4.66 24.51 11.04
C MET A 125 -5.53 24.59 9.79
N GLY A 126 -6.66 23.90 9.77
CA GLY A 126 -7.48 23.69 8.58
C GLY A 126 -6.85 22.66 7.62
N GLN A 127 -7.67 22.05 6.78
CA GLN A 127 -7.29 20.93 5.92
C GLN A 127 -6.16 21.28 4.94
N ALA A 128 -6.24 22.43 4.26
CA ALA A 128 -5.26 22.83 3.26
C ALA A 128 -3.85 23.00 3.87
N THR A 129 -3.76 23.64 5.03
CA THR A 129 -2.50 23.85 5.74
C THR A 129 -1.96 22.53 6.29
N ALA A 130 -2.82 21.67 6.83
CA ALA A 130 -2.45 20.36 7.36
C ALA A 130 -1.90 19.39 6.30
N LEU A 131 -2.11 19.68 5.01
CA LEU A 131 -1.60 18.90 3.88
C LEU A 131 -0.36 19.52 3.23
N ALA A 132 -0.13 20.81 3.35
CA ALA A 132 0.87 21.55 2.58
C ALA A 132 2.29 20.96 2.69
N ASP A 133 2.70 20.58 3.90
CA ASP A 133 4.03 20.00 4.19
C ASP A 133 3.98 18.49 4.38
N THR A 134 3.30 17.80 3.46
CA THR A 134 3.19 16.35 3.46
C THR A 134 3.24 15.78 2.05
N VAL A 135 3.75 14.57 1.89
CA VAL A 135 3.73 13.86 0.60
C VAL A 135 2.30 13.69 0.07
N PRO A 136 1.32 13.22 0.90
CA PRO A 136 -0.05 13.07 0.40
C PRO A 136 -0.75 14.40 0.07
N GLY A 137 -0.20 15.54 0.44
CA GLY A 137 -0.71 16.85 0.03
C GLY A 137 -0.10 17.39 -1.26
N ARG A 138 0.90 16.71 -1.83
CA ARG A 138 1.61 17.18 -3.04
C ARG A 138 1.57 16.22 -4.21
N VAL A 139 1.49 14.91 -3.96
CA VAL A 139 1.57 13.88 -5.00
C VAL A 139 0.73 12.65 -4.65
N VAL A 140 0.36 11.88 -5.67
CA VAL A 140 -0.19 10.54 -5.49
C VAL A 140 0.95 9.53 -5.55
N SER A 141 1.18 8.83 -4.45
CA SER A 141 2.30 7.91 -4.28
C SER A 141 1.98 6.48 -4.70
N SER A 142 2.95 5.84 -5.31
CA SER A 142 3.00 4.39 -5.52
C SER A 142 4.39 3.88 -5.15
N TYR A 143 4.53 2.58 -4.97
CA TYR A 143 5.80 1.92 -4.76
C TYR A 143 6.14 0.99 -5.92
N THR A 144 7.40 0.69 -6.06
CA THR A 144 7.91 -0.40 -6.89
C THR A 144 9.17 -0.97 -6.28
N GLN A 145 9.33 -2.29 -6.32
CA GLN A 145 10.57 -2.92 -5.86
C GLN A 145 11.73 -2.68 -6.84
N THR A 146 11.42 -2.65 -8.14
CA THR A 146 12.41 -2.43 -9.21
C THR A 146 11.78 -1.70 -10.38
N LEU A 147 12.61 -1.04 -11.18
CA LEU A 147 12.15 -0.43 -12.44
C LEU A 147 11.61 -1.48 -13.42
N THR A 148 12.21 -2.66 -13.43
CA THR A 148 11.74 -3.78 -14.27
C THR A 148 10.34 -4.23 -13.88
N ALA A 149 10.04 -4.35 -12.58
CA ALA A 149 8.70 -4.70 -12.11
C ALA A 149 7.66 -3.66 -12.55
N LEU A 150 7.97 -2.37 -12.42
CA LEU A 150 7.09 -1.29 -12.87
C LEU A 150 6.88 -1.32 -14.39
N THR A 151 7.94 -1.50 -15.17
CA THR A 151 7.84 -1.58 -16.62
C THR A 151 6.97 -2.76 -17.05
N ARG A 152 7.18 -3.93 -16.45
CA ARG A 152 6.37 -5.13 -16.72
C ARG A 152 4.89 -4.91 -16.39
N ALA A 153 4.60 -4.28 -15.25
CA ALA A 153 3.22 -3.98 -14.86
C ALA A 153 2.54 -2.98 -15.82
N ARG A 154 3.30 -2.05 -16.42
CA ARG A 154 2.80 -1.09 -17.42
C ARG A 154 2.54 -1.71 -18.79
N THR A 155 3.39 -2.66 -19.21
CA THR A 155 3.36 -3.25 -20.57
C THR A 155 2.57 -4.55 -20.65
N GLY A 156 2.02 -5.03 -19.53
CA GLY A 156 1.21 -6.23 -19.50
C GLY A 156 -0.06 -6.11 -20.36
N PRO A 157 -0.66 -7.24 -20.77
CA PRO A 157 -1.87 -7.24 -21.57
C PRO A 157 -3.00 -6.47 -20.89
N ALA A 158 -3.93 -5.92 -21.67
CA ALA A 158 -5.12 -5.28 -21.13
C ALA A 158 -5.93 -6.30 -20.32
N PRO A 159 -6.39 -5.96 -19.12
CA PRO A 159 -7.14 -6.87 -18.28
C PRO A 159 -8.48 -7.22 -18.94
N GLY A 160 -8.90 -8.47 -18.78
CA GLY A 160 -10.23 -8.96 -19.16
C GLY A 160 -11.34 -8.37 -18.27
N PRO A 161 -12.56 -8.87 -18.39
CA PRO A 161 -13.66 -8.48 -17.52
C PRO A 161 -13.31 -8.72 -16.06
N VAL A 162 -13.69 -7.75 -15.18
CA VAL A 162 -13.44 -7.87 -13.75
C VAL A 162 -14.26 -9.01 -13.16
N ARG A 163 -13.57 -9.97 -12.58
CA ARG A 163 -14.10 -11.03 -11.74
C ARG A 163 -13.28 -11.07 -10.46
N GLN A 164 -13.94 -10.88 -9.34
CA GLN A 164 -13.27 -10.80 -8.05
C GLN A 164 -13.33 -12.13 -7.28
N LEU A 165 -12.20 -12.60 -6.79
CA LEU A 165 -12.12 -13.60 -5.74
C LEU A 165 -11.89 -12.90 -4.40
N ALA A 166 -12.85 -12.99 -3.49
CA ALA A 166 -12.73 -12.48 -2.14
C ALA A 166 -12.58 -13.65 -1.16
N ILE A 167 -11.48 -13.64 -0.42
CA ILE A 167 -11.10 -14.67 0.55
C ILE A 167 -11.11 -14.04 1.94
N ALA A 168 -11.89 -14.60 2.85
CA ALA A 168 -12.00 -14.10 4.21
C ALA A 168 -11.90 -15.24 5.23
N VAL A 169 -10.95 -15.11 6.16
CA VAL A 169 -10.71 -16.08 7.23
C VAL A 169 -10.88 -15.38 8.58
N PRO A 170 -12.13 -15.31 9.10
CA PRO A 170 -12.45 -14.60 10.34
C PRO A 170 -11.97 -15.33 11.59
N GLU A 171 -11.90 -16.66 11.55
CA GLU A 171 -11.45 -17.48 12.67
C GLU A 171 -9.93 -17.59 12.67
N ALA A 172 -9.33 -17.65 13.86
CA ALA A 172 -7.90 -17.97 13.99
C ALA A 172 -7.62 -19.37 13.42
N PRO A 173 -6.65 -19.54 12.52
CA PRO A 173 -6.33 -20.85 11.96
C PRO A 173 -5.87 -21.82 13.08
N GLY A 174 -6.50 -22.99 13.17
CA GLY A 174 -6.24 -23.95 14.24
C GLY A 174 -4.82 -24.54 14.24
N TYR A 175 -4.10 -24.41 13.11
CA TYR A 175 -2.70 -24.83 12.97
C TYR A 175 -1.69 -23.74 13.38
N LEU A 176 -2.14 -22.53 13.78
CA LEU A 176 -1.29 -21.43 14.27
C LEU A 176 -1.68 -21.04 15.69
N PRO A 177 -1.04 -21.63 16.72
CA PRO A 177 -1.30 -21.25 18.11
C PRO A 177 -1.01 -19.75 18.34
N GLY A 178 -1.91 -19.08 19.05
CA GLY A 178 -1.76 -17.66 19.41
C GLY A 178 -2.23 -16.66 18.35
N ALA A 179 -2.70 -17.11 17.18
CA ALA A 179 -3.36 -16.20 16.22
C ALA A 179 -4.69 -15.68 16.80
N SER A 180 -4.94 -14.39 16.63
CA SER A 180 -6.21 -13.77 17.04
C SER A 180 -7.25 -13.91 15.94
N PRO A 181 -8.56 -14.00 16.27
CA PRO A 181 -9.60 -13.93 15.25
C PRO A 181 -9.66 -12.53 14.60
N LEU A 182 -10.13 -12.47 13.36
CA LEU A 182 -10.34 -11.27 12.56
C LEU A 182 -11.83 -11.05 12.27
N PRO A 183 -12.65 -10.65 13.24
CA PRO A 183 -14.11 -10.59 13.08
C PRO A 183 -14.56 -9.57 12.01
N ALA A 184 -13.82 -8.50 11.78
CA ALA A 184 -14.17 -7.47 10.81
C ALA A 184 -14.08 -7.92 9.34
N VAL A 185 -13.39 -9.02 9.02
CA VAL A 185 -13.34 -9.54 7.64
C VAL A 185 -14.71 -9.95 7.10
N ARG A 186 -15.67 -10.29 7.99
CA ARG A 186 -17.06 -10.53 7.59
C ARG A 186 -17.75 -9.25 7.13
N ALA A 187 -17.47 -8.13 7.80
CA ALA A 187 -17.98 -6.82 7.40
C ALA A 187 -17.32 -6.34 6.10
N GLU A 188 -16.04 -6.64 5.87
CA GLU A 188 -15.39 -6.36 4.59
C GLU A 188 -16.09 -7.06 3.43
N LEU A 189 -16.39 -8.38 3.54
CA LEU A 189 -17.14 -9.09 2.49
C LEU A 189 -18.52 -8.50 2.25
N GLN A 190 -19.24 -8.05 3.30
CA GLN A 190 -20.54 -7.39 3.15
C GLN A 190 -20.40 -6.07 2.39
N VAL A 191 -19.33 -5.32 2.65
CA VAL A 191 -19.01 -4.09 1.93
C VAL A 191 -18.71 -4.40 0.47
N LEU A 192 -17.85 -5.39 0.18
CA LEU A 192 -17.50 -5.81 -1.18
C LEU A 192 -18.73 -6.25 -1.99
N ALA A 193 -19.64 -7.01 -1.38
CA ALA A 193 -20.85 -7.48 -2.03
C ALA A 193 -21.79 -6.36 -2.51
N ARG A 194 -21.68 -5.14 -1.96
CA ARG A 194 -22.43 -3.96 -2.44
C ARG A 194 -21.90 -3.45 -3.76
N TYR A 195 -20.61 -3.63 -4.02
CA TYR A 195 -19.92 -3.14 -5.22
C TYR A 195 -19.82 -4.23 -6.30
N LEU A 196 -19.48 -5.43 -5.91
CA LEU A 196 -19.26 -6.59 -6.77
C LEU A 196 -20.10 -7.78 -6.23
N PRO A 197 -21.41 -7.82 -6.51
CA PRO A 197 -22.27 -8.84 -5.92
C PRO A 197 -22.01 -10.22 -6.52
N PRO A 198 -21.92 -11.28 -5.67
CA PRO A 198 -21.88 -12.66 -6.15
C PRO A 198 -23.28 -13.10 -6.65
N PRO A 199 -23.40 -14.12 -7.55
CA PRO A 199 -22.29 -14.90 -8.12
C PRO A 199 -21.72 -14.32 -9.42
N GLY A 200 -22.25 -13.23 -9.94
CA GLY A 200 -21.87 -12.73 -11.26
C GLY A 200 -20.48 -12.11 -11.32
N ALA A 201 -20.25 -11.05 -10.51
CA ALA A 201 -19.01 -10.26 -10.52
C ALA A 201 -17.98 -10.74 -9.49
N ALA A 202 -18.38 -11.55 -8.50
CA ALA A 202 -17.49 -12.01 -7.44
C ALA A 202 -17.74 -13.46 -7.02
N THR A 203 -16.69 -14.10 -6.51
CA THR A 203 -16.72 -15.36 -5.76
C THR A 203 -16.22 -15.09 -4.36
N HIS A 204 -16.98 -15.49 -3.34
CA HIS A 204 -16.60 -15.33 -1.94
C HIS A 204 -16.27 -16.68 -1.32
N LEU A 205 -15.05 -16.80 -0.74
CA LEU A 205 -14.63 -17.94 0.06
C LEU A 205 -14.49 -17.46 1.51
N LEU A 206 -15.42 -17.87 2.36
CA LEU A 206 -15.51 -17.43 3.76
C LEU A 206 -15.26 -18.57 4.73
N GLY A 207 -14.39 -18.40 5.70
CA GLY A 207 -14.12 -19.33 6.78
C GLY A 207 -13.76 -20.73 6.27
N PRO A 208 -14.53 -21.78 6.60
CA PRO A 208 -14.24 -23.17 6.18
C PRO A 208 -14.19 -23.39 4.67
N ALA A 209 -14.83 -22.52 3.86
CA ALA A 209 -14.75 -22.58 2.40
C ALA A 209 -13.40 -22.02 1.87
N ALA A 210 -12.67 -21.23 2.65
CA ALA A 210 -11.40 -20.64 2.26
C ALA A 210 -10.23 -21.64 2.45
N THR A 211 -10.34 -22.81 1.84
CA THR A 211 -9.27 -23.81 1.83
C THR A 211 -8.25 -23.54 0.73
N ARG A 212 -7.01 -24.01 0.93
CA ARG A 212 -5.95 -23.86 -0.09
C ARG A 212 -6.36 -24.43 -1.44
N GLN A 213 -7.03 -25.60 -1.42
CA GLN A 213 -7.50 -26.24 -2.64
C GLN A 213 -8.55 -25.38 -3.35
N ALA A 214 -9.55 -24.88 -2.63
CA ALA A 214 -10.62 -24.03 -3.20
C ALA A 214 -10.06 -22.73 -3.77
N VAL A 215 -9.14 -22.08 -3.05
CA VAL A 215 -8.48 -20.86 -3.50
C VAL A 215 -7.69 -21.09 -4.79
N LEU A 216 -6.82 -22.13 -4.82
CA LEU A 216 -6.01 -22.43 -6.01
C LEU A 216 -6.87 -22.81 -7.23
N ALA A 217 -8.02 -23.47 -7.01
CA ALA A 217 -8.96 -23.80 -8.07
C ALA A 217 -9.69 -22.55 -8.61
N ALA A 218 -9.96 -21.56 -7.76
CA ALA A 218 -10.68 -20.35 -8.14
C ALA A 218 -9.78 -19.30 -8.81
N LEU A 219 -8.51 -19.14 -8.37
CA LEU A 219 -7.61 -18.10 -8.84
C LEU A 219 -7.55 -17.90 -10.36
N PRO A 220 -7.43 -18.97 -11.20
CA PRO A 220 -7.30 -18.79 -12.65
C PRO A 220 -8.49 -18.11 -13.35
N GLY A 221 -9.64 -18.09 -12.70
CA GLY A 221 -10.86 -17.48 -13.24
C GLY A 221 -11.11 -16.04 -12.83
N HIS A 222 -10.22 -15.44 -12.03
CA HIS A 222 -10.47 -14.16 -11.41
C HIS A 222 -9.30 -13.20 -11.63
N SER A 223 -9.61 -12.03 -12.21
CA SER A 223 -8.62 -10.95 -12.46
C SER A 223 -8.37 -10.09 -11.23
N TRP A 224 -9.29 -10.04 -10.27
CA TRP A 224 -9.16 -9.32 -9.02
C TRP A 224 -9.17 -10.26 -7.82
N LEU A 225 -8.29 -9.99 -6.85
CA LEU A 225 -8.16 -10.73 -5.61
C LEU A 225 -8.34 -9.78 -4.42
N HIS A 226 -9.15 -10.19 -3.45
CA HIS A 226 -9.23 -9.55 -2.14
C HIS A 226 -8.95 -10.59 -1.06
N LEU A 227 -7.91 -10.34 -0.27
CA LEU A 227 -7.45 -11.23 0.79
C LEU A 227 -7.64 -10.58 2.15
N SER A 228 -8.57 -11.10 2.94
CA SER A 228 -8.82 -10.72 4.34
C SER A 228 -8.51 -11.91 5.24
N CYS A 229 -7.24 -12.09 5.58
CA CYS A 229 -6.75 -13.18 6.41
C CYS A 229 -5.42 -12.81 7.07
N HIS A 230 -4.90 -13.63 7.95
CA HIS A 230 -3.53 -13.46 8.43
C HIS A 230 -2.50 -13.74 7.34
N GLY A 231 -1.39 -13.00 7.38
CA GLY A 231 -0.20 -13.27 6.58
C GLY A 231 0.98 -13.59 7.48
N ILE A 232 1.86 -14.47 7.05
CA ILE A 232 3.17 -14.70 7.65
C ILE A 232 4.24 -14.42 6.61
N GLN A 233 5.30 -13.81 7.08
CA GLN A 233 6.47 -13.55 6.27
C GLN A 233 7.60 -14.46 6.70
N HIS A 234 8.38 -14.93 5.73
CA HIS A 234 9.53 -15.79 6.00
C HIS A 234 10.81 -14.94 5.90
N PRO A 235 11.62 -14.83 6.98
CA PRO A 235 12.69 -13.84 7.08
C PRO A 235 13.85 -14.04 6.10
N ALA A 236 14.04 -15.23 5.58
CA ALA A 236 15.16 -15.53 4.69
C ALA A 236 14.74 -15.83 3.25
N ASP A 237 13.46 -16.08 3.00
CA ASP A 237 12.96 -16.44 1.66
C ASP A 237 11.53 -15.97 1.46
N ALA A 238 11.36 -14.89 0.71
CA ALA A 238 10.05 -14.31 0.42
C ALA A 238 9.07 -15.30 -0.24
N SER A 239 9.57 -16.33 -0.95
CA SER A 239 8.73 -17.35 -1.60
C SER A 239 8.00 -18.25 -0.60
N LEU A 240 8.53 -18.36 0.62
CA LEU A 240 7.95 -19.12 1.75
C LEU A 240 6.97 -18.27 2.56
N SER A 241 6.90 -16.97 2.33
CA SER A 241 5.85 -16.12 2.90
C SER A 241 4.49 -16.62 2.43
N ALA A 242 3.48 -16.53 3.29
CA ALA A 242 2.20 -17.17 3.04
C ALA A 242 1.01 -16.41 3.59
N PHE A 243 -0.15 -16.61 2.97
CA PHE A 243 -1.46 -16.25 3.51
C PHE A 243 -2.02 -17.44 4.29
N LEU A 244 -2.54 -17.19 5.48
CA LEU A 244 -3.07 -18.21 6.35
C LEU A 244 -4.54 -18.45 6.04
N LEU A 245 -4.79 -19.54 5.32
CA LEU A 245 -6.15 -19.97 4.97
C LEU A 245 -6.73 -20.85 6.08
N HIS A 246 -7.97 -21.28 5.93
CA HIS A 246 -8.68 -22.04 6.94
C HIS A 246 -7.98 -23.37 7.30
N ASP A 247 -7.48 -24.10 6.30
CA ASP A 247 -6.91 -25.45 6.46
C ASP A 247 -5.39 -25.45 6.56
N ARG A 248 -4.70 -24.58 5.83
CA ARG A 248 -3.23 -24.51 5.76
C ARG A 248 -2.73 -23.26 5.07
N PRO A 249 -1.43 -22.92 5.19
CA PRO A 249 -0.86 -21.76 4.50
C PRO A 249 -0.91 -21.89 2.97
N LEU A 250 -1.16 -20.77 2.29
CA LEU A 250 -0.96 -20.56 0.86
C LEU A 250 0.32 -19.77 0.65
N THR A 251 1.42 -20.46 0.29
CA THR A 251 2.71 -19.80 0.04
C THR A 251 2.70 -19.02 -1.27
N LEU A 252 3.52 -17.97 -1.34
CA LEU A 252 3.69 -17.18 -2.56
C LEU A 252 4.22 -18.03 -3.72
N ALA A 253 5.10 -18.98 -3.46
CA ALA A 253 5.60 -19.93 -4.46
C ALA A 253 4.50 -20.76 -5.14
N ALA A 254 3.35 -20.93 -4.48
CA ALA A 254 2.21 -21.66 -5.04
C ALA A 254 1.35 -20.79 -5.98
N LEU A 255 1.55 -19.48 -5.99
CA LEU A 255 0.81 -18.55 -6.85
C LEU A 255 1.49 -18.48 -8.22
N ARG A 256 0.85 -19.08 -9.23
CA ARG A 256 1.22 -18.94 -10.64
C ARG A 256 0.04 -18.34 -11.36
N LEU A 257 0.11 -17.05 -11.67
CA LEU A 257 -1.00 -16.28 -12.16
C LEU A 257 -0.66 -15.66 -13.51
N HIS A 258 -1.68 -15.54 -14.36
CA HIS A 258 -1.62 -14.84 -15.62
C HIS A 258 -2.85 -13.95 -15.75
N ASP A 259 -2.67 -12.79 -16.40
CA ASP A 259 -3.76 -11.86 -16.72
C ASP A 259 -4.52 -11.32 -15.49
N THR A 260 -3.80 -11.12 -14.38
CA THR A 260 -4.35 -10.56 -13.15
C THR A 260 -4.13 -9.06 -13.08
N ASP A 261 -5.09 -8.34 -12.50
CA ASP A 261 -5.13 -6.88 -12.56
C ASP A 261 -4.95 -6.23 -11.19
N LEU A 262 -5.78 -6.58 -10.21
CA LEU A 262 -5.74 -5.99 -8.86
C LEU A 262 -5.69 -7.05 -7.77
N ALA A 263 -4.75 -6.90 -6.82
CA ALA A 263 -4.80 -7.56 -5.53
C ALA A 263 -4.97 -6.53 -4.40
N TYR A 264 -5.93 -6.74 -3.53
CA TYR A 264 -6.11 -5.99 -2.29
C TYR A 264 -5.79 -6.89 -1.11
N LEU A 265 -4.75 -6.56 -0.36
CA LEU A 265 -4.35 -7.28 0.84
C LEU A 265 -4.87 -6.53 2.06
N SER A 266 -5.96 -6.99 2.61
CA SER A 266 -6.45 -6.64 3.96
C SER A 266 -5.87 -7.62 4.99
N ALA A 267 -4.69 -8.17 4.70
CA ALA A 267 -4.01 -9.13 5.56
C ALA A 267 -3.12 -8.37 6.53
N CYS A 268 -3.36 -8.57 7.82
CA CYS A 268 -2.43 -8.11 8.84
C CYS A 268 -1.22 -9.02 8.89
N GLN A 269 -0.03 -8.43 8.98
CA GLN A 269 1.16 -9.20 9.35
C GLN A 269 1.02 -9.72 10.78
N THR A 270 0.95 -11.02 10.93
CA THR A 270 1.08 -11.67 12.24
C THR A 270 2.49 -12.25 12.39
N ALA A 271 3.51 -11.44 12.15
CA ALA A 271 4.86 -11.83 12.51
C ALA A 271 5.06 -11.61 14.00
N ALA A 272 5.00 -12.68 14.76
CA ALA A 272 5.44 -12.68 16.14
C ALA A 272 6.95 -12.36 16.19
N GLY A 273 7.30 -11.14 16.57
CA GLY A 273 8.50 -10.89 17.34
C GLY A 273 9.85 -10.74 16.66
N ASP A 274 10.01 -10.66 15.33
CA ASP A 274 11.34 -10.43 14.74
C ASP A 274 11.44 -9.09 14.02
N LEU A 275 12.38 -8.26 14.49
CA LEU A 275 12.68 -6.90 14.04
C LEU A 275 13.21 -6.78 12.61
N ARG A 276 13.52 -7.89 11.97
CA ARG A 276 14.10 -7.97 10.62
C ARG A 276 13.05 -7.96 9.49
N LEU A 277 11.75 -7.87 9.84
CA LEU A 277 10.65 -8.24 8.95
C LEU A 277 9.90 -7.07 8.27
N LEU A 278 10.27 -5.80 8.52
CA LEU A 278 9.61 -4.68 7.84
C LEU A 278 10.02 -4.51 6.37
N ASP A 279 11.22 -4.90 6.01
CA ASP A 279 11.67 -4.95 4.61
C ASP A 279 10.75 -5.85 3.75
N GLU A 280 9.98 -6.69 4.38
CA GLU A 280 9.21 -7.77 3.78
C GLU A 280 7.75 -7.43 3.44
N ALA A 281 7.16 -6.35 3.97
CA ALA A 281 5.80 -5.93 3.57
C ALA A 281 5.77 -5.51 2.10
N LEU A 282 6.78 -4.78 1.65
CA LEU A 282 7.01 -4.53 0.23
C LEU A 282 7.30 -5.83 -0.52
N HIS A 283 7.93 -6.83 0.11
CA HIS A 283 8.22 -8.12 -0.50
C HIS A 283 6.96 -8.95 -0.73
N LEU A 284 6.01 -9.02 0.23
CA LEU A 284 4.75 -9.74 0.06
C LEU A 284 3.91 -9.12 -1.07
N ALA A 285 3.76 -7.80 -1.04
CA ALA A 285 3.06 -7.06 -2.09
C ALA A 285 3.76 -7.17 -3.45
N GLY A 286 5.09 -7.05 -3.46
CA GLY A 286 5.91 -7.21 -4.66
C GLY A 286 5.90 -8.63 -5.21
N ALA A 287 5.82 -9.65 -4.37
CA ALA A 287 5.70 -11.02 -4.83
C ALA A 287 4.37 -11.28 -5.54
N LEU A 288 3.26 -10.65 -5.10
CA LEU A 288 2.01 -10.66 -5.86
C LEU A 288 2.15 -9.94 -7.20
N GLN A 289 2.88 -8.83 -7.24
CA GLN A 289 3.19 -8.15 -8.50
C GLN A 289 4.03 -9.03 -9.43
N LEU A 290 5.03 -9.75 -8.90
CA LEU A 290 5.82 -10.74 -9.66
C LEU A 290 4.97 -11.94 -10.10
N ALA A 291 3.98 -12.35 -9.30
CA ALA A 291 3.03 -13.41 -9.64
C ALA A 291 2.07 -13.02 -10.77
N GLY A 292 1.96 -11.72 -11.11
CA GLY A 292 1.19 -11.25 -12.25
C GLY A 292 0.22 -10.09 -11.99
N TYR A 293 -0.04 -9.72 -10.72
CA TYR A 293 -0.93 -8.58 -10.45
C TYR A 293 -0.29 -7.26 -10.86
N ARG A 294 -1.01 -6.47 -11.65
CA ARG A 294 -0.55 -5.15 -12.11
C ARG A 294 -0.58 -4.13 -10.98
N HIS A 295 -1.64 -4.16 -10.19
CA HIS A 295 -1.86 -3.28 -9.05
C HIS A 295 -1.98 -4.11 -7.78
N VAL A 296 -1.27 -3.72 -6.73
CA VAL A 296 -1.38 -4.32 -5.40
C VAL A 296 -1.62 -3.23 -4.37
N LEU A 297 -2.71 -3.34 -3.62
CA LEU A 297 -2.96 -2.56 -2.43
C LEU A 297 -2.59 -3.39 -1.21
N ALA A 298 -1.78 -2.84 -0.32
CA ALA A 298 -1.25 -3.55 0.84
C ALA A 298 -1.02 -2.62 2.02
N THR A 299 -0.52 -3.16 3.13
CA THR A 299 -0.16 -2.38 4.31
C THR A 299 1.28 -2.69 4.74
N LEU A 300 2.01 -1.67 5.20
CA LEU A 300 3.38 -1.81 5.71
C LEU A 300 3.44 -2.49 7.09
N TRP A 301 2.38 -2.35 7.89
CA TRP A 301 2.27 -2.98 9.21
C TRP A 301 0.83 -3.36 9.52
N ASN A 302 0.62 -3.99 10.66
CA ASN A 302 -0.69 -4.43 11.13
C ASN A 302 -1.66 -3.27 11.25
N ILE A 303 -2.82 -3.42 10.62
CA ILE A 303 -3.91 -2.46 10.69
C ILE A 303 -4.90 -2.83 11.79
N SER A 304 -5.64 -1.83 12.26
CA SER A 304 -6.79 -2.06 13.13
C SER A 304 -7.88 -2.79 12.34
N ASP A 305 -8.27 -3.97 12.81
CA ASP A 305 -9.37 -4.75 12.24
C ASP A 305 -10.66 -3.90 12.12
N ALA A 306 -10.92 -3.03 13.11
CA ALA A 306 -12.08 -2.14 13.09
C ALA A 306 -12.07 -1.06 12.00
N ALA A 307 -10.87 -0.66 11.49
CA ALA A 307 -10.76 0.35 10.45
C ALA A 307 -10.84 -0.25 9.03
N ALA A 308 -10.55 -1.52 8.87
CA ALA A 308 -10.44 -2.19 7.58
C ALA A 308 -11.71 -2.10 6.72
N PRO A 309 -12.94 -2.33 7.23
CA PRO A 309 -14.15 -2.23 6.41
C PRO A 309 -14.40 -0.82 5.85
N ALA A 310 -14.08 0.23 6.59
CA ALA A 310 -14.22 1.61 6.12
C ALA A 310 -13.21 1.93 4.99
N MET A 311 -11.96 1.48 5.13
CA MET A 311 -10.93 1.62 4.10
C MET A 311 -11.31 0.86 2.83
N VAL A 312 -11.75 -0.39 2.95
CA VAL A 312 -12.25 -1.21 1.83
C VAL A 312 -13.42 -0.48 1.15
N GLY A 313 -14.41 -0.03 1.91
CA GLY A 313 -15.59 0.66 1.38
C GLY A 313 -15.23 1.92 0.58
N THR A 314 -14.39 2.78 1.14
CA THR A 314 -13.98 4.01 0.47
C THR A 314 -13.12 3.70 -0.78
N THR A 315 -12.20 2.76 -0.68
CA THR A 315 -11.34 2.38 -1.81
C THR A 315 -12.17 1.81 -2.97
N TYR A 316 -13.06 0.85 -2.70
CA TYR A 316 -13.89 0.25 -3.75
C TYR A 316 -14.92 1.21 -4.33
N ALA A 317 -15.45 2.14 -3.54
CA ALA A 317 -16.30 3.22 -4.07
C ALA A 317 -15.58 4.02 -5.17
N HIS A 318 -14.32 4.36 -4.95
CA HIS A 318 -13.53 5.12 -5.93
C HIS A 318 -12.99 4.28 -7.09
N LEU A 319 -12.76 2.98 -6.90
CA LEU A 319 -12.42 2.07 -8.00
C LEU A 319 -13.57 1.91 -9.00
N LEU A 320 -14.82 2.09 -8.55
CA LEU A 320 -16.04 1.87 -9.31
C LEU A 320 -16.75 3.18 -9.72
N HIS A 321 -16.18 4.33 -9.42
CA HIS A 321 -16.84 5.61 -9.71
C HIS A 321 -17.13 5.74 -11.20
N PRO A 322 -18.35 6.15 -11.60
CA PRO A 322 -18.63 6.48 -13.00
C PRO A 322 -17.68 7.58 -13.44
N ASP A 323 -17.10 7.43 -14.61
CA ASP A 323 -16.41 8.50 -15.29
C ASP A 323 -17.40 9.67 -15.45
N PRO A 324 -17.14 10.86 -14.87
CA PRO A 324 -18.05 12.00 -15.00
C PRO A 324 -18.32 12.39 -16.46
N GLY A 325 -17.43 12.00 -17.40
CA GLY A 325 -17.56 12.22 -18.84
C GLY A 325 -18.39 11.15 -19.58
N HIS A 326 -18.79 10.06 -18.94
CA HIS A 326 -19.56 8.98 -19.55
C HIS A 326 -20.75 8.57 -18.67
N PRO A 327 -21.90 9.25 -18.80
CA PRO A 327 -23.12 8.85 -18.11
C PRO A 327 -23.71 7.59 -18.75
N GLY A 328 -23.08 6.43 -18.51
CA GLY A 328 -23.55 5.11 -18.97
C GLY A 328 -23.96 4.24 -17.79
N PRO A 329 -24.80 3.23 -18.02
CA PRO A 329 -25.20 2.31 -16.96
C PRO A 329 -24.02 1.49 -16.47
N ALA A 330 -23.80 1.48 -15.16
CA ALA A 330 -22.79 0.74 -14.42
C ALA A 330 -21.33 1.15 -14.72
N ALA A 331 -20.76 1.92 -13.83
CA ALA A 331 -19.31 2.14 -13.74
C ALA A 331 -18.57 0.78 -13.78
N ARG A 332 -17.70 0.60 -14.77
CA ARG A 332 -16.86 -0.59 -14.81
C ARG A 332 -15.73 -0.42 -13.81
N PRO A 333 -15.45 -1.44 -12.97
CA PRO A 333 -14.31 -1.44 -12.09
C PRO A 333 -13.01 -1.22 -12.87
N GLN A 334 -12.13 -0.32 -12.39
CA GLN A 334 -10.88 0.01 -13.07
C GLN A 334 -9.72 -0.05 -12.07
N ALA A 335 -8.87 -1.06 -12.19
CA ALA A 335 -7.69 -1.20 -11.34
C ALA A 335 -6.69 -0.05 -11.54
N ALA A 336 -6.64 0.57 -12.72
CA ALA A 336 -5.80 1.75 -12.97
C ALA A 336 -6.11 2.95 -12.05
N ARG A 337 -7.29 2.96 -11.42
CA ARG A 337 -7.68 3.96 -10.42
C ARG A 337 -7.16 3.65 -9.02
N ALA A 338 -6.56 2.48 -8.80
CA ALA A 338 -6.14 2.03 -7.47
C ALA A 338 -5.29 3.04 -6.69
N PRO A 339 -4.27 3.70 -7.25
CA PRO A 339 -3.48 4.69 -6.52
C PRO A 339 -4.32 5.90 -6.07
N PHE A 340 -5.23 6.38 -6.90
CA PHE A 340 -6.11 7.52 -6.59
C PHE A 340 -7.18 7.12 -5.55
N ALA A 341 -7.77 5.94 -5.73
CA ALA A 341 -8.76 5.39 -4.79
C ALA A 341 -8.16 5.21 -3.39
N LEU A 342 -6.94 4.66 -3.30
CA LEU A 342 -6.23 4.53 -2.04
C LEU A 342 -5.88 5.89 -1.44
N HIS A 343 -5.38 6.82 -2.25
CA HIS A 343 -5.03 8.16 -1.79
C HIS A 343 -6.24 8.87 -1.18
N ARG A 344 -7.42 8.81 -1.82
CA ARG A 344 -8.67 9.38 -1.28
C ARG A 344 -9.08 8.70 0.02
N ALA A 345 -9.00 7.36 0.07
CA ALA A 345 -9.37 6.60 1.27
C ALA A 345 -8.45 6.91 2.46
N VAL A 346 -7.14 6.97 2.24
CA VAL A 346 -6.16 7.33 3.27
C VAL A 346 -6.34 8.79 3.72
N THR A 347 -6.56 9.71 2.79
CA THR A 347 -6.81 11.13 3.10
C THR A 347 -8.06 11.28 3.95
N ARG A 348 -9.14 10.57 3.62
CA ARG A 348 -10.37 10.56 4.42
C ARG A 348 -10.13 10.00 5.82
N LEU A 349 -9.49 8.83 5.92
CA LEU A 349 -9.19 8.19 7.21
C LEU A 349 -8.30 9.08 8.09
N ARG A 350 -7.32 9.78 7.49
CA ARG A 350 -6.47 10.75 8.19
C ARG A 350 -7.27 11.97 8.68
N GLN A 351 -8.25 12.45 7.92
CA GLN A 351 -9.13 13.55 8.35
C GLN A 351 -10.01 13.13 9.53
N ASP A 352 -10.56 11.92 9.47
CA ASP A 352 -11.42 11.38 10.53
C ASP A 352 -10.61 11.05 11.81
N ARG A 353 -9.32 10.71 11.67
CA ARG A 353 -8.42 10.27 12.75
C ARG A 353 -7.02 10.88 12.65
N PRO A 354 -6.88 12.22 12.69
CA PRO A 354 -5.59 12.89 12.42
C PRO A 354 -4.51 12.50 13.43
N GLY A 355 -4.85 12.26 14.70
CA GLY A 355 -3.93 11.87 15.75
C GLY A 355 -3.52 10.38 15.78
N GLU A 356 -3.94 9.57 14.81
CA GLU A 356 -3.74 8.13 14.83
C GLU A 356 -2.95 7.63 13.60
N PRO A 357 -1.64 7.99 13.46
CA PRO A 357 -0.86 7.68 12.26
C PRO A 357 -0.69 6.17 12.05
N LEU A 358 -0.71 5.37 13.11
CA LEU A 358 -0.68 3.91 13.01
C LEU A 358 -1.86 3.32 12.21
N ILE A 359 -2.98 4.06 12.10
CA ILE A 359 -4.18 3.60 11.41
C ILE A 359 -4.18 4.01 9.94
N TRP A 360 -3.75 5.24 9.59
CA TRP A 360 -3.85 5.74 8.22
C TRP A 360 -2.55 5.66 7.41
N ALA A 361 -1.39 5.63 8.06
CA ALA A 361 -0.11 5.62 7.37
C ALA A 361 0.37 4.25 6.82
N PRO A 362 -0.18 3.09 7.15
CA PRO A 362 0.35 1.82 6.62
C PRO A 362 0.00 1.54 5.16
N TYR A 363 -1.03 2.14 4.60
CA TYR A 363 -1.58 1.72 3.31
C TYR A 363 -0.74 2.17 2.13
N ILE A 364 -0.34 1.22 1.29
CA ILE A 364 0.49 1.43 0.11
C ILE A 364 -0.13 0.87 -1.16
N HIS A 365 0.22 1.45 -2.28
CA HIS A 365 -0.07 0.94 -3.62
C HIS A 365 1.24 0.58 -4.32
N LEU A 366 1.32 -0.62 -4.91
CA LEU A 366 2.37 -1.02 -5.85
C LEU A 366 1.74 -1.16 -7.24
N GLY A 367 2.41 -0.62 -8.26
CA GLY A 367 1.92 -0.75 -9.63
C GLY A 367 2.04 0.53 -10.46
N PRO A 368 1.57 0.49 -11.70
CA PRO A 368 1.61 1.62 -12.64
C PRO A 368 0.70 2.77 -12.25
#